data_461e9b25f885114c85ba1cbda29c698d
#
_entry.id   461e9b25f885114c85ba1cbda29c698d
#
_cell.length_a   1.000
_cell.length_b   1.000
_cell.length_c   1.000
_cell.angle_alpha   90.00
_cell.angle_beta   90.00
_cell.angle_gamma   90.00
#
_symmetry.space_group_name_H-M   'P 1'
#
loop_
_entity.id
_entity.type
_entity.pdbx_description
1 polymer ?
#
loop_
_entity_poly.entity_id
_entity_poly.type
_entity_poly.pdbx_seq_one_letter_code
_entity_poly.pdbx_strand_id
1 'polypeptide(L)'
;MLHVNAQQPILPHPLLVHPGLKSGTADKPFLNFIAPGEDLGASETSPRLYRVIDGCLAVYHLLADGRRQITDIIGPGRTISQQPEDGGNRSIKALTYTEVEVLDPAANPVLAAETALEALMRLTRHATLLGRMNAAEKVANGLLDLAEQFPRKLRQGRPVLTLYLTRSDLADWLGLTIETVSRTLNQFKREGVIDYSHAEIVTLMRPERLKDIASGNHPTASVRASKGKA
;
A
#
# COMPACT_ATOMS: atom_id res chain seq x y z
N MET A 1 37.85 4.01 17.03
CA MET A 1 37.71 3.12 15.87
C MET A 1 36.24 2.77 15.76
N LEU A 2 35.54 3.44 14.86
CA LEU A 2 34.11 3.25 14.61
C LEU A 2 33.97 2.24 13.47
N HIS A 3 33.43 1.07 13.75
CA HIS A 3 33.06 0.10 12.71
C HIS A 3 31.79 0.56 12.00
N VAL A 4 31.95 1.02 10.78
CA VAL A 4 30.88 1.22 9.83
C VAL A 4 30.38 -0.14 9.37
N ASN A 5 29.15 -0.48 9.75
CA ASN A 5 28.51 -1.74 9.33
C ASN A 5 27.93 -1.51 7.92
N ALA A 6 28.58 -2.09 6.92
CA ALA A 6 28.16 -2.04 5.54
C ALA A 6 26.79 -2.73 5.38
N GLN A 7 25.80 -1.96 4.94
CA GLN A 7 24.50 -2.49 4.51
C GLN A 7 24.70 -3.38 3.29
N GLN A 8 24.40 -4.66 3.43
CA GLN A 8 24.35 -5.59 2.32
C GLN A 8 23.18 -5.21 1.40
N PRO A 9 23.38 -5.22 0.07
CA PRO A 9 22.30 -4.96 -0.87
C PRO A 9 21.21 -6.04 -0.74
N ILE A 10 19.96 -5.59 -0.69
CA ILE A 10 18.76 -6.43 -0.70
C ILE A 10 18.70 -7.09 -2.07
N LEU A 11 18.89 -8.40 -2.14
CA LEU A 11 18.70 -9.17 -3.37
C LEU A 11 17.23 -9.09 -3.81
N PRO A 12 16.96 -8.91 -5.11
CA PRO A 12 15.59 -8.84 -5.61
C PRO A 12 14.84 -10.15 -5.34
N HIS A 13 13.59 -10.02 -4.93
CA HIS A 13 12.67 -11.14 -4.71
C HIS A 13 12.46 -11.91 -6.02
N PRO A 14 12.37 -13.25 -6.01
CA PRO A 14 12.05 -13.99 -7.22
C PRO A 14 10.66 -13.60 -7.72
N LEU A 15 10.61 -13.15 -8.97
CA LEU A 15 9.41 -12.81 -9.71
C LEU A 15 8.41 -13.97 -9.65
N LEU A 16 7.19 -13.69 -9.18
CA LEU A 16 6.03 -14.52 -9.48
C LEU A 16 5.77 -14.42 -10.99
N VAL A 17 6.34 -15.35 -11.73
CA VAL A 17 6.09 -15.50 -13.17
C VAL A 17 4.66 -16.00 -13.34
N HIS A 18 3.75 -15.11 -13.75
CA HIS A 18 2.45 -15.55 -14.24
C HIS A 18 2.66 -16.38 -15.51
N PRO A 19 2.21 -17.65 -15.55
CA PRO A 19 2.35 -18.48 -16.74
C PRO A 19 1.33 -18.01 -17.80
N GLY A 20 1.80 -17.27 -18.81
CA GLY A 20 0.91 -16.92 -19.93
C GLY A 20 1.37 -15.83 -20.88
N LEU A 21 2.38 -15.05 -20.58
CA LEU A 21 2.89 -14.04 -21.51
C LEU A 21 3.98 -14.62 -22.40
N LYS A 22 3.60 -15.01 -23.64
CA LYS A 22 4.57 -15.26 -24.70
C LYS A 22 5.22 -13.94 -25.10
N SER A 23 6.54 -13.85 -24.95
CA SER A 23 7.36 -12.72 -25.35
C SER A 23 7.26 -12.49 -26.86
N GLY A 24 6.66 -11.40 -27.27
CA GLY A 24 6.89 -10.82 -28.58
C GLY A 24 8.08 -9.87 -28.49
N THR A 25 9.09 -10.09 -29.31
CA THR A 25 10.27 -9.27 -29.67
C THR A 25 10.90 -8.46 -28.51
N ALA A 26 12.16 -8.83 -28.22
CA ALA A 26 12.99 -8.29 -27.15
C ALA A 26 13.37 -6.81 -27.39
N ASP A 27 12.47 -5.91 -27.02
CA ASP A 27 12.84 -4.56 -26.65
C ASP A 27 13.11 -4.58 -25.13
N LYS A 28 14.30 -4.09 -24.73
CA LYS A 28 14.65 -4.02 -23.30
C LYS A 28 13.58 -3.19 -22.59
N PRO A 29 13.02 -3.65 -21.45
CA PRO A 29 12.03 -2.87 -20.73
C PRO A 29 12.59 -1.49 -20.41
N PHE A 30 11.83 -0.45 -20.75
CA PHE A 30 12.23 0.91 -20.41
C PHE A 30 11.96 1.12 -18.91
N LEU A 31 13.03 1.03 -18.12
CA LEU A 31 13.00 1.24 -16.69
C LEU A 31 13.17 2.72 -16.38
N ASN A 32 12.36 3.23 -15.48
CA ASN A 32 12.46 4.57 -14.95
C ASN A 32 12.60 4.53 -13.43
N PHE A 33 13.47 5.40 -12.88
CA PHE A 33 13.72 5.52 -11.45
C PHE A 33 13.18 6.85 -10.96
N ILE A 34 12.41 6.81 -9.89
CA ILE A 34 11.69 7.94 -9.31
C ILE A 34 12.14 8.10 -7.87
N ALA A 35 12.60 9.30 -7.52
CA ALA A 35 13.05 9.59 -6.16
C ALA A 35 11.83 9.84 -5.21
N PRO A 36 12.02 9.67 -3.89
CA PRO A 36 10.97 9.93 -2.92
C PRO A 36 10.41 11.35 -3.04
N GLY A 37 9.08 11.46 -3.11
CA GLY A 37 8.37 12.72 -3.26
C GLY A 37 8.25 13.24 -4.70
N GLU A 38 8.99 12.66 -5.66
CA GLU A 38 8.84 13.00 -7.07
C GLU A 38 7.52 12.47 -7.63
N ASP A 39 6.95 13.25 -8.52
CA ASP A 39 5.77 12.87 -9.30
C ASP A 39 6.18 11.96 -10.45
N LEU A 40 5.35 10.98 -10.79
CA LEU A 40 5.61 10.07 -11.91
C LEU A 40 5.74 10.81 -13.26
N GLY A 41 5.43 12.10 -13.29
CA GLY A 41 5.43 12.94 -14.47
C GLY A 41 4.21 12.67 -15.37
N ALA A 42 3.47 13.71 -15.68
CA ALA A 42 2.39 13.59 -16.65
C ALA A 42 2.99 13.30 -18.03
N SER A 43 2.49 12.26 -18.70
CA SER A 43 2.73 12.11 -20.12
C SER A 43 1.85 13.13 -20.85
N GLU A 44 2.44 14.21 -21.36
CA GLU A 44 1.67 15.30 -21.97
C GLU A 44 0.93 14.88 -23.26
N THR A 45 1.27 13.74 -23.86
CA THR A 45 0.83 13.41 -25.22
C THR A 45 0.16 12.04 -25.39
N SER A 46 0.38 11.07 -24.49
CA SER A 46 -0.16 9.72 -24.67
C SER A 46 -0.33 8.97 -23.35
N PRO A 47 -1.33 8.07 -23.25
CA PRO A 47 -1.49 7.19 -22.11
C PRO A 47 -0.24 6.34 -21.87
N ARG A 48 0.07 6.05 -20.60
CA ARG A 48 1.16 5.16 -20.20
C ARG A 48 0.68 4.18 -19.14
N LEU A 49 1.27 2.99 -19.16
CA LEU A 49 1.18 2.05 -18.06
C LEU A 49 2.52 2.01 -17.33
N TYR A 50 2.47 1.99 -16.02
CA TYR A 50 3.64 1.87 -15.17
C TYR A 50 3.47 0.65 -14.28
N ARG A 51 4.34 -0.35 -14.48
CA ARG A 51 4.41 -1.51 -13.58
C ARG A 51 5.49 -1.23 -12.53
N VAL A 52 5.14 -1.28 -11.27
CA VAL A 52 6.12 -1.12 -10.18
C VAL A 52 6.96 -2.39 -10.09
N ILE A 53 8.27 -2.25 -10.24
CA ILE A 53 9.25 -3.33 -10.09
C ILE A 53 9.71 -3.40 -8.64
N ASP A 54 10.06 -2.24 -8.07
CA ASP A 54 10.42 -2.09 -6.65
C ASP A 54 9.97 -0.72 -6.14
N GLY A 55 9.79 -0.59 -4.84
CA GLY A 55 9.38 0.66 -4.20
C GLY A 55 7.87 0.79 -4.00
N CYS A 56 7.36 2.02 -3.93
CA CYS A 56 5.98 2.32 -3.58
C CYS A 56 5.52 3.64 -4.19
N LEU A 57 4.42 3.61 -4.94
CA LEU A 57 3.72 4.79 -5.43
C LEU A 57 2.42 5.01 -4.65
N ALA A 58 2.04 6.28 -4.50
CA ALA A 58 0.74 6.67 -3.97
C ALA A 58 0.00 7.56 -4.96
N VAL A 59 -1.30 7.31 -5.11
CA VAL A 59 -2.20 8.12 -5.94
C VAL A 59 -2.90 9.13 -5.07
N TYR A 60 -2.63 10.40 -5.32
CA TYR A 60 -3.19 11.53 -4.59
C TYR A 60 -4.29 12.22 -5.40
N HIS A 61 -5.32 12.65 -4.70
CA HIS A 61 -6.27 13.64 -5.18
C HIS A 61 -6.22 14.87 -4.28
N LEU A 62 -5.95 16.03 -4.87
CA LEU A 62 -5.93 17.31 -4.17
C LEU A 62 -7.32 17.94 -4.21
N LEU A 63 -7.85 18.27 -3.03
CA LEU A 63 -9.12 18.98 -2.90
C LEU A 63 -8.91 20.48 -3.03
N ALA A 64 -9.97 21.22 -3.39
CA ALA A 64 -9.92 22.68 -3.61
C ALA A 64 -9.48 23.47 -2.36
N ASP A 65 -9.67 22.93 -1.16
CA ASP A 65 -9.26 23.51 0.12
C ASP A 65 -7.84 23.14 0.54
N GLY A 66 -7.08 22.46 -0.33
CA GLY A 66 -5.70 22.04 -0.08
C GLY A 66 -5.55 20.71 0.68
N ARG A 67 -6.64 20.11 1.17
CA ARG A 67 -6.58 18.73 1.69
C ARG A 67 -6.26 17.76 0.57
N ARG A 68 -5.61 16.67 0.91
CA ARG A 68 -5.32 15.58 -0.02
C ARG A 68 -5.96 14.28 0.44
N GLN A 69 -6.39 13.48 -0.51
CA GLN A 69 -6.84 12.11 -0.30
C GLN A 69 -5.91 11.16 -1.06
N ILE A 70 -5.37 10.18 -0.40
CA ILE A 70 -4.72 9.06 -1.09
C ILE A 70 -5.82 8.06 -1.44
N THR A 71 -5.93 7.71 -2.71
CA THR A 71 -6.97 6.80 -3.21
C THR A 71 -6.44 5.41 -3.52
N ASP A 72 -5.13 5.28 -3.74
CA ASP A 72 -4.50 3.97 -4.00
C ASP A 72 -3.03 3.96 -3.58
N ILE A 73 -2.54 2.79 -3.20
CA ILE A 73 -1.13 2.49 -2.93
C ILE A 73 -0.71 1.37 -3.88
N ILE A 74 0.36 1.60 -4.62
CA ILE A 74 0.84 0.71 -5.68
C ILE A 74 2.22 0.21 -5.31
N GLY A 75 2.30 -1.05 -4.96
CA GLY A 75 3.54 -1.76 -4.65
C GLY A 75 4.04 -2.63 -5.80
N PRO A 76 5.14 -3.37 -5.57
CA PRO A 76 5.77 -4.24 -6.57
C PRO A 76 4.78 -5.23 -7.21
N GLY A 77 4.89 -5.41 -8.53
CA GLY A 77 4.03 -6.27 -9.34
C GLY A 77 2.70 -5.64 -9.75
N ARG A 78 2.27 -4.56 -9.12
CA ARG A 78 1.05 -3.84 -9.51
C ARG A 78 1.33 -2.88 -10.67
N THR A 79 0.31 -2.68 -11.51
CA THR A 79 0.35 -1.75 -12.63
C THR A 79 -0.63 -0.60 -12.39
N ILE A 80 -0.25 0.59 -12.85
CA ILE A 80 -1.10 1.78 -12.81
C ILE A 80 -1.12 2.43 -14.19
N SER A 81 -2.29 2.95 -14.60
CA SER A 81 -2.46 3.75 -15.81
C SER A 81 -2.39 5.23 -15.48
N GLN A 82 -1.71 5.98 -16.34
CA GLN A 82 -1.73 7.43 -16.34
C GLN A 82 -2.24 7.92 -17.68
N GLN A 83 -3.25 8.79 -17.63
CA GLN A 83 -3.84 9.42 -18.81
C GLN A 83 -3.34 10.85 -18.92
N PRO A 84 -3.19 11.40 -20.14
CA PRO A 84 -2.78 12.80 -20.35
C PRO A 84 -3.74 13.83 -19.73
N GLU A 85 -5.02 13.47 -19.62
CA GLU A 85 -6.10 14.35 -19.15
C GLU A 85 -6.56 14.03 -17.71
N ASP A 86 -5.68 13.55 -16.85
CA ASP A 86 -6.03 13.25 -15.43
C ASP A 86 -6.46 14.50 -14.61
N GLY A 87 -6.88 15.57 -15.29
CA GLY A 87 -7.68 16.67 -14.76
C GLY A 87 -7.02 17.55 -13.69
N GLY A 88 -5.68 17.56 -13.59
CA GLY A 88 -4.92 18.47 -12.71
C GLY A 88 -5.01 18.20 -11.20
N ASN A 89 -6.00 17.46 -10.74
CA ASN A 89 -6.20 17.18 -9.31
C ASN A 89 -5.64 15.82 -8.87
N ARG A 90 -5.25 14.96 -9.82
CA ARG A 90 -4.64 13.66 -9.56
C ARG A 90 -3.14 13.72 -9.78
N SER A 91 -2.37 13.21 -8.84
CA SER A 91 -0.93 13.01 -8.98
C SER A 91 -0.53 11.62 -8.49
N ILE A 92 0.56 11.10 -9.05
CA ILE A 92 1.13 9.81 -8.65
C ILE A 92 2.56 10.09 -8.18
N LYS A 93 2.82 9.89 -6.89
CA LYS A 93 4.12 10.19 -6.29
C LYS A 93 4.79 8.96 -5.70
N ALA A 94 6.10 8.91 -5.80
CA ALA A 94 6.89 7.89 -5.13
C ALA A 94 7.00 8.20 -3.62
N LEU A 95 6.70 7.20 -2.78
CA LEU A 95 6.87 7.29 -1.32
C LEU A 95 8.29 6.90 -0.89
N THR A 96 8.99 6.16 -1.72
CA THR A 96 10.39 5.75 -1.57
C THR A 96 11.05 5.74 -2.95
N TYR A 97 12.35 5.45 -3.03
CA TYR A 97 12.97 5.17 -4.33
C TYR A 97 12.20 4.05 -5.02
N THR A 98 11.69 4.35 -6.20
CA THR A 98 10.78 3.47 -6.92
C THR A 98 11.27 3.22 -8.33
N GLU A 99 11.34 1.96 -8.71
CA GLU A 99 11.65 1.51 -10.06
C GLU A 99 10.38 1.07 -10.75
N VAL A 100 10.12 1.60 -11.93
CA VAL A 100 8.95 1.27 -12.74
C VAL A 100 9.34 0.86 -14.16
N GLU A 101 8.64 -0.12 -14.70
CA GLU A 101 8.64 -0.45 -16.11
C GLU A 101 7.57 0.38 -16.82
N VAL A 102 7.97 1.09 -17.88
CA VAL A 102 7.06 1.91 -18.69
C VAL A 102 6.58 1.11 -19.89
N LEU A 103 5.27 1.00 -20.06
CA LEU A 103 4.63 0.19 -21.08
C LEU A 103 3.65 1.03 -21.90
N ASP A 104 3.59 0.75 -23.19
CA ASP A 104 2.60 1.35 -24.09
C ASP A 104 1.28 0.55 -24.00
N PRO A 105 0.16 1.16 -23.58
CA PRO A 105 -1.14 0.48 -23.52
C PRO A 105 -1.63 0.02 -24.91
N ALA A 106 -1.26 0.70 -26.00
CA ALA A 106 -1.65 0.30 -27.35
C ALA A 106 -0.94 -0.99 -27.78
N ALA A 107 0.30 -1.17 -27.35
CA ALA A 107 1.06 -2.41 -27.56
C ALA A 107 0.66 -3.53 -26.57
N ASN A 108 0.00 -3.19 -25.46
CA ASN A 108 -0.37 -4.10 -24.38
C ASN A 108 -1.86 -3.98 -24.00
N PRO A 109 -2.81 -4.18 -24.92
CA PRO A 109 -4.23 -3.87 -24.68
C PRO A 109 -4.87 -4.75 -23.60
N VAL A 110 -4.46 -6.01 -23.49
CA VAL A 110 -4.95 -6.92 -22.44
C VAL A 110 -4.51 -6.43 -21.07
N LEU A 111 -3.22 -6.11 -20.91
CA LEU A 111 -2.69 -5.57 -19.66
C LEU A 111 -3.36 -4.23 -19.30
N ALA A 112 -3.64 -3.38 -20.30
CA ALA A 112 -4.34 -2.12 -20.06
C ALA A 112 -5.75 -2.35 -19.52
N ALA A 113 -6.49 -3.31 -20.07
CA ALA A 113 -7.83 -3.67 -19.60
C ALA A 113 -7.78 -4.31 -18.20
N GLU A 114 -6.85 -5.21 -17.93
CA GLU A 114 -6.64 -5.82 -16.60
C GLU A 114 -6.29 -4.74 -15.57
N THR A 115 -5.38 -3.82 -15.89
CA THR A 115 -5.00 -2.70 -15.02
C THR A 115 -6.21 -1.84 -14.65
N ALA A 116 -7.05 -1.51 -15.63
CA ALA A 116 -8.26 -0.71 -15.41
C ALA A 116 -9.26 -1.46 -14.49
N LEU A 117 -9.48 -2.75 -14.73
CA LEU A 117 -10.37 -3.58 -13.92
C LEU A 117 -9.86 -3.71 -12.48
N GLU A 118 -8.58 -3.97 -12.29
CA GLU A 118 -7.96 -4.05 -10.96
C GLU A 118 -8.04 -2.72 -10.22
N ALA A 119 -7.79 -1.60 -10.92
CA ALA A 119 -7.93 -0.27 -10.34
C ALA A 119 -9.37 -0.01 -9.87
N LEU A 120 -10.37 -0.38 -10.67
CA LEU A 120 -11.79 -0.28 -10.31
C LEU A 120 -12.12 -1.14 -9.07
N MET A 121 -11.60 -2.36 -9.00
CA MET A 121 -11.82 -3.25 -7.85
C MET A 121 -11.16 -2.70 -6.57
N ARG A 122 -9.95 -2.13 -6.66
CA ARG A 122 -9.27 -1.48 -5.53
C ARG A 122 -10.04 -0.25 -5.07
N LEU A 123 -10.48 0.59 -6.01
CA LEU A 123 -11.27 1.79 -5.71
C LEU A 123 -12.60 1.44 -5.03
N THR A 124 -13.29 0.40 -5.50
CA THR A 124 -14.55 -0.07 -4.89
C THR A 124 -14.34 -0.55 -3.45
N ARG A 125 -13.28 -1.31 -3.20
CA ARG A 125 -12.91 -1.74 -1.84
C ARG A 125 -12.57 -0.54 -0.96
N HIS A 126 -11.80 0.41 -1.50
CA HIS A 126 -11.42 1.61 -0.77
C HIS A 126 -12.64 2.49 -0.43
N ALA A 127 -13.57 2.68 -1.36
CA ALA A 127 -14.82 3.39 -1.10
C ALA A 127 -15.65 2.73 0.02
N THR A 128 -15.73 1.40 0.03
CA THR A 128 -16.39 0.65 1.11
C THR A 128 -15.68 0.85 2.45
N LEU A 129 -14.36 0.80 2.46
CA LEU A 129 -13.54 1.07 3.65
C LEU A 129 -13.83 2.47 4.20
N LEU A 130 -13.78 3.50 3.35
CA LEU A 130 -14.01 4.87 3.77
C LEU A 130 -15.43 5.09 4.32
N GLY A 131 -16.44 4.51 3.67
CA GLY A 131 -17.84 4.80 3.94
C GLY A 131 -18.48 3.97 5.05
N ARG A 132 -17.93 2.80 5.40
CA ARG A 132 -18.62 1.83 6.29
C ARG A 132 -17.79 1.34 7.47
N MET A 133 -16.47 1.44 7.42
CA MET A 133 -15.60 0.87 8.45
C MET A 133 -15.25 1.90 9.54
N ASN A 134 -15.14 1.43 10.78
CA ASN A 134 -14.63 2.24 11.88
C ASN A 134 -13.09 2.36 11.83
N ALA A 135 -12.49 3.18 12.69
CA ALA A 135 -11.05 3.47 12.66
C ALA A 135 -10.18 2.21 12.85
N ALA A 136 -10.58 1.29 13.72
CA ALA A 136 -9.81 0.06 13.95
C ALA A 136 -9.89 -0.88 12.73
N GLU A 137 -11.08 -1.03 12.15
CA GLU A 137 -11.28 -1.81 10.92
C GLU A 137 -10.50 -1.23 9.74
N LYS A 138 -10.52 0.10 9.57
CA LYS A 138 -9.76 0.80 8.52
C LYS A 138 -8.26 0.57 8.65
N VAL A 139 -7.70 0.78 9.84
CA VAL A 139 -6.27 0.58 10.09
C VAL A 139 -5.88 -0.89 9.93
N ALA A 140 -6.72 -1.83 10.39
CA ALA A 140 -6.45 -3.25 10.24
C ALA A 140 -6.45 -3.68 8.76
N ASN A 141 -7.44 -3.25 7.97
CA ASN A 141 -7.49 -3.51 6.53
C ASN A 141 -6.29 -2.90 5.81
N GLY A 142 -5.93 -1.65 6.13
CA GLY A 142 -4.75 -1.00 5.56
C GLY A 142 -3.46 -1.77 5.84
N LEU A 143 -3.24 -2.22 7.08
CA LEU A 143 -2.06 -3.02 7.43
C LEU A 143 -2.02 -4.37 6.70
N LEU A 144 -3.16 -5.02 6.50
CA LEU A 144 -3.24 -6.29 5.77
C LEU A 144 -2.94 -6.10 4.30
N ASP A 145 -3.49 -5.07 3.65
CA ASP A 145 -3.20 -4.74 2.25
C ASP A 145 -1.71 -4.41 2.06
N LEU A 146 -1.13 -3.60 2.94
CA LEU A 146 0.30 -3.28 2.90
C LEU A 146 1.20 -4.50 3.18
N ALA A 147 0.77 -5.43 4.03
CA ALA A 147 1.53 -6.66 4.30
C ALA A 147 1.54 -7.59 3.08
N GLU A 148 0.50 -7.56 2.26
CA GLU A 148 0.44 -8.30 1.00
C GLU A 148 1.35 -7.66 -0.07
N GLN A 149 1.36 -6.32 -0.17
CA GLN A 149 2.14 -5.59 -1.15
C GLN A 149 3.64 -5.51 -0.82
N PHE A 150 3.99 -5.36 0.45
CA PHE A 150 5.35 -5.08 0.92
C PHE A 150 5.85 -6.13 1.92
N PRO A 151 5.79 -7.43 1.58
CA PRO A 151 6.21 -8.47 2.50
C PRO A 151 7.72 -8.41 2.72
N ARG A 152 8.14 -8.62 3.96
CA ARG A 152 9.53 -8.83 4.33
C ARG A 152 9.75 -10.27 4.79
N LYS A 153 11.02 -10.67 4.93
CA LYS A 153 11.34 -11.96 5.54
C LYS A 153 10.68 -12.09 6.91
N LEU A 154 10.12 -13.26 7.17
CA LEU A 154 9.49 -13.56 8.44
C LEU A 154 10.45 -13.34 9.61
N ARG A 155 9.98 -12.69 10.66
CA ARG A 155 10.70 -12.60 11.93
C ARG A 155 10.10 -13.60 12.91
N GLN A 156 10.87 -14.62 13.28
CA GLN A 156 10.37 -15.71 14.15
C GLN A 156 9.05 -16.34 13.64
N GLY A 157 8.95 -16.58 12.33
CA GLY A 157 7.76 -17.14 11.70
C GLY A 157 6.57 -16.20 11.56
N ARG A 158 6.71 -14.92 11.92
CA ARG A 158 5.63 -13.90 11.83
C ARG A 158 5.79 -13.03 10.61
N PRO A 159 4.68 -12.65 9.93
CA PRO A 159 4.73 -11.71 8.81
C PRO A 159 5.26 -10.35 9.26
N VAL A 160 6.14 -9.79 8.44
CA VAL A 160 6.68 -8.45 8.62
C VAL A 160 6.45 -7.68 7.35
N LEU A 161 6.06 -6.42 7.46
CA LEU A 161 5.89 -5.51 6.32
C LEU A 161 6.78 -4.27 6.45
N THR A 162 7.14 -3.69 5.32
CA THR A 162 7.69 -2.34 5.27
C THR A 162 6.55 -1.35 5.14
N LEU A 163 6.50 -0.39 6.04
CA LEU A 163 5.53 0.69 6.02
C LEU A 163 6.18 1.94 5.41
N TYR A 164 6.01 2.15 4.11
CA TYR A 164 6.51 3.33 3.40
C TYR A 164 5.67 4.59 3.66
N LEU A 165 4.47 4.43 4.20
CA LEU A 165 3.55 5.50 4.51
C LEU A 165 3.88 6.13 5.87
N THR A 166 3.94 7.45 5.91
CA THR A 166 3.94 8.20 7.18
C THR A 166 2.59 8.09 7.88
N ARG A 167 2.50 8.54 9.14
CA ARG A 167 1.21 8.62 9.85
C ARG A 167 0.22 9.54 9.14
N SER A 168 0.72 10.60 8.51
CA SER A 168 -0.09 11.50 7.69
C SER A 168 -0.60 10.80 6.43
N ASP A 169 0.26 10.08 5.71
CA ASP A 169 -0.16 9.35 4.51
C ASP A 169 -1.19 8.26 4.85
N LEU A 170 -1.02 7.56 5.97
CA LEU A 170 -2.02 6.60 6.46
C LEU A 170 -3.35 7.29 6.78
N ALA A 171 -3.31 8.48 7.39
CA ALA A 171 -4.52 9.25 7.68
C ALA A 171 -5.22 9.69 6.40
N ASP A 172 -4.46 10.23 5.43
CA ASP A 172 -4.97 10.64 4.13
C ASP A 172 -5.52 9.46 3.32
N TRP A 173 -4.91 8.26 3.45
CA TRP A 173 -5.39 7.06 2.77
C TRP A 173 -6.66 6.48 3.42
N LEU A 174 -6.69 6.40 4.75
CA LEU A 174 -7.77 5.75 5.48
C LEU A 174 -8.95 6.69 5.82
N GLY A 175 -8.87 7.98 5.44
CA GLY A 175 -9.87 8.99 5.76
C GLY A 175 -10.04 9.14 7.28
N LEU A 176 -8.90 9.28 7.98
CA LEU A 176 -8.82 9.43 9.43
C LEU A 176 -7.98 10.68 9.78
N THR A 177 -7.93 11.07 11.05
CA THR A 177 -6.92 12.03 11.52
C THR A 177 -5.63 11.32 11.91
N ILE A 178 -4.52 12.04 11.88
CA ILE A 178 -3.19 11.52 12.29
C ILE A 178 -3.23 10.98 13.72
N GLU A 179 -3.93 11.67 14.61
CA GLU A 179 -4.12 11.29 16.01
C GLU A 179 -4.89 9.96 16.13
N THR A 180 -5.94 9.80 15.31
CA THR A 180 -6.73 8.57 15.30
C THR A 180 -5.91 7.39 14.82
N VAL A 181 -5.14 7.56 13.71
CA VAL A 181 -4.21 6.53 13.22
C VAL A 181 -3.20 6.16 14.31
N SER A 182 -2.54 7.16 14.91
CA SER A 182 -1.52 6.96 15.93
C SER A 182 -2.08 6.25 17.17
N ARG A 183 -3.26 6.66 17.63
CA ARG A 183 -3.95 6.04 18.76
C ARG A 183 -4.32 4.58 18.48
N THR A 184 -4.85 4.30 17.28
CA THR A 184 -5.25 2.94 16.89
C THR A 184 -4.05 2.01 16.77
N LEU A 185 -2.96 2.45 16.15
CA LEU A 185 -1.73 1.66 16.04
C LEU A 185 -1.11 1.38 17.42
N ASN A 186 -1.09 2.38 18.31
CA ASN A 186 -0.61 2.18 19.68
C ASN A 186 -1.53 1.23 20.47
N GLN A 187 -2.83 1.24 20.21
CA GLN A 187 -3.76 0.27 20.78
C GLN A 187 -3.43 -1.15 20.31
N PHE A 188 -3.28 -1.37 19.00
CA PHE A 188 -2.90 -2.68 18.45
C PHE A 188 -1.57 -3.18 19.00
N LYS A 189 -0.60 -2.28 19.21
CA LYS A 189 0.67 -2.62 19.87
C LYS A 189 0.47 -3.06 21.32
N ARG A 190 -0.27 -2.29 22.13
CA ARG A 190 -0.57 -2.65 23.53
C ARG A 190 -1.33 -3.98 23.66
N GLU A 191 -2.21 -4.27 22.70
CA GLU A 191 -2.96 -5.53 22.66
C GLU A 191 -2.13 -6.71 22.11
N GLY A 192 -0.91 -6.43 21.67
CA GLY A 192 -0.01 -7.45 21.08
C GLY A 192 -0.52 -7.99 19.75
N VAL A 193 -1.30 -7.22 19.00
CA VAL A 193 -1.76 -7.55 17.64
C VAL A 193 -0.65 -7.29 16.63
N ILE A 194 0.05 -6.15 16.80
CA ILE A 194 1.23 -5.77 16.03
C ILE A 194 2.38 -5.39 16.96
N ASP A 195 3.59 -5.37 16.43
CA ASP A 195 4.74 -4.71 17.07
C ASP A 195 5.53 -3.92 16.03
N TYR A 196 6.16 -2.85 16.45
CA TYR A 196 7.10 -2.07 15.65
C TYR A 196 8.23 -1.56 16.53
N SER A 197 9.46 -1.90 16.12
CA SER A 197 10.71 -1.38 16.74
C SER A 197 11.14 -0.06 16.10
N HIS A 198 10.80 0.11 14.82
CA HIS A 198 11.00 1.33 14.03
C HIS A 198 9.69 1.68 13.35
N ALA A 199 9.47 2.97 13.03
CA ALA A 199 8.23 3.47 12.43
C ALA A 199 7.88 2.78 11.10
N GLU A 200 8.90 2.31 10.39
CA GLU A 200 8.80 1.73 9.04
C GLU A 200 8.70 0.20 9.00
N ILE A 201 8.88 -0.48 10.13
CA ILE A 201 8.88 -1.96 10.16
C ILE A 201 7.83 -2.43 11.14
N VAL A 202 6.77 -3.02 10.61
CA VAL A 202 5.66 -3.54 11.39
C VAL A 202 5.66 -5.07 11.33
N THR A 203 5.65 -5.71 12.50
CA THR A 203 5.49 -7.16 12.65
C THR A 203 4.04 -7.46 13.02
N LEU A 204 3.38 -8.32 12.27
CA LEU A 204 2.05 -8.80 12.59
C LEU A 204 2.18 -9.93 13.64
N MET A 205 1.97 -9.58 14.91
CA MET A 205 2.12 -10.49 16.02
C MET A 205 1.02 -11.55 16.09
N ARG A 206 -0.20 -11.13 15.71
CA ARG A 206 -1.41 -11.97 15.65
C ARG A 206 -2.17 -11.70 14.36
N PRO A 207 -1.76 -12.22 13.19
CA PRO A 207 -2.38 -11.94 11.90
C PRO A 207 -3.87 -12.29 11.87
N GLU A 208 -4.26 -13.41 12.47
CA GLU A 208 -5.68 -13.81 12.50
C GLU A 208 -6.53 -12.83 13.31
N ARG A 209 -6.01 -12.33 14.44
CA ARG A 209 -6.71 -11.29 15.20
C ARG A 209 -6.86 -9.99 14.42
N LEU A 210 -5.85 -9.63 13.61
CA LEU A 210 -5.91 -8.46 12.74
C LEU A 210 -6.99 -8.63 11.65
N LYS A 211 -7.12 -9.85 11.09
CA LYS A 211 -8.20 -10.19 10.14
C LYS A 211 -9.59 -10.12 10.78
N ASP A 212 -9.73 -10.60 12.02
CA ASP A 212 -10.99 -10.49 12.75
C ASP A 212 -11.39 -9.01 12.94
N ILE A 213 -10.42 -8.16 13.34
CA ILE A 213 -10.66 -6.71 13.46
C ILE A 213 -11.07 -6.13 12.10
N ALA A 214 -10.36 -6.45 11.03
CA ALA A 214 -10.61 -5.96 9.69
C ALA A 214 -12.01 -6.35 9.16
N SER A 215 -12.54 -7.49 9.62
CA SER A 215 -13.87 -8.01 9.26
C SER A 215 -15.01 -7.53 10.18
N GLY A 216 -14.69 -6.65 11.15
CA GLY A 216 -15.70 -6.19 12.13
C GLY A 216 -16.06 -7.23 13.20
N ASN A 217 -15.40 -8.38 13.22
CA ASN A 217 -15.60 -9.43 14.22
C ASN A 217 -14.88 -9.09 15.53
N HIS A 218 -15.30 -8.00 16.18
CA HIS A 218 -14.84 -7.72 17.52
C HIS A 218 -15.61 -8.57 18.52
N PRO A 219 -14.97 -9.33 19.42
CA PRO A 219 -15.64 -9.73 20.64
C PRO A 219 -15.96 -8.42 21.37
N THR A 220 -17.21 -8.02 21.32
CA THR A 220 -17.72 -6.95 22.17
C THR A 220 -17.28 -7.22 23.58
N ALA A 221 -16.64 -6.25 24.24
CA ALA A 221 -16.28 -6.27 25.66
C ALA A 221 -17.55 -6.17 26.54
N SER A 222 -18.52 -7.04 26.32
CA SER A 222 -19.82 -7.09 27.02
C SER A 222 -20.14 -8.45 27.61
N VAL A 223 -19.16 -9.09 28.30
CA VAL A 223 -19.49 -10.16 29.29
C VAL A 223 -18.51 -10.05 30.46
N ARG A 224 -18.49 -8.94 31.16
CA ARG A 224 -17.93 -8.85 32.51
C ARG A 224 -18.85 -8.07 33.45
N ALA A 225 -20.10 -8.45 33.50
CA ALA A 225 -20.99 -7.92 34.53
C ALA A 225 -22.16 -8.89 34.76
N SER A 226 -21.90 -10.14 35.16
CA SER A 226 -22.88 -10.99 35.84
C SER A 226 -22.23 -12.20 36.48
N LYS A 227 -21.28 -12.02 37.38
CA LYS A 227 -21.01 -13.01 38.45
C LYS A 227 -20.56 -12.27 39.71
N GLY A 228 -21.53 -11.94 40.52
CA GLY A 228 -21.26 -11.38 41.84
C GLY A 228 -22.51 -10.84 42.50
N LYS A 229 -23.47 -11.76 42.86
CA LYS A 229 -24.29 -11.66 44.05
C LYS A 229 -25.24 -12.87 44.08
N ALA A 230 -24.90 -13.84 44.80
CA ALA A 230 -25.76 -14.71 45.58
C ALA A 230 -24.92 -15.23 46.75
#